data_21fdf07a9a687fa3cc1887e866b8a819
#
_entry.id   21fdf07a9a687fa3cc1887e866b8a819
#
_cell.length_a   1.000
_cell.length_b   1.000
_cell.length_c   1.000
_cell.angle_alpha   90.00
_cell.angle_beta   90.00
_cell.angle_gamma   90.00
#
_symmetry.space_group_name_H-M   'P 1'
#
loop_
_entity.id
_entity.type
_entity.pdbx_description
1 polymer ?
#
loop_
_entity_poly.entity_id
_entity_poly.type
_entity_poly.pdbx_seq_one_letter_code
_entity_poly.pdbx_strand_id
1 'polypeptide(L)'
;MKIGSKIALFYTLLSVLTTIIIIAVFYLFSTQFINKLYASYLREKAYLTAQKHWEKDEVDEQSYQIIQRKYDELLPEAHEILLNMDSLSEVRDTLNKYLTQHQQALLIAGEDSIPFSFKYKDQLGAALYYPDNEGNFIVLVMSRNVYGAEIKEHLLLLSIFLVLFSSILIYLVGKIYSGRI
;
A
#
# COMPACT_ATOMS: atom_id res chain seq x y z
N MET A 1 -21.75 37.52 -27.67
CA MET A 1 -22.23 36.38 -26.86
C MET A 1 -23.42 36.86 -26.02
N LYS A 2 -24.57 36.17 -26.08
CA LYS A 2 -25.74 36.47 -25.23
C LYS A 2 -25.37 36.22 -23.76
N ILE A 3 -25.94 37.00 -22.83
CA ILE A 3 -25.64 36.87 -21.39
C ILE A 3 -25.85 35.45 -20.89
N GLY A 4 -26.91 34.75 -21.34
CA GLY A 4 -27.15 33.35 -20.99
C GLY A 4 -26.03 32.39 -21.37
N SER A 5 -25.35 32.60 -22.49
CA SER A 5 -24.21 31.78 -22.92
C SER A 5 -22.96 31.94 -22.00
N LYS A 6 -22.73 33.14 -21.47
CA LYS A 6 -21.62 33.37 -20.51
C LYS A 6 -21.89 32.70 -19.17
N ILE A 7 -23.16 32.78 -18.71
CA ILE A 7 -23.58 32.14 -17.46
C ILE A 7 -23.46 30.60 -17.58
N ALA A 8 -23.98 30.02 -18.66
CA ALA A 8 -23.88 28.59 -18.92
C ALA A 8 -22.43 28.12 -18.97
N LEU A 9 -21.53 28.85 -19.64
CA LEU A 9 -20.11 28.54 -19.70
C LEU A 9 -19.46 28.56 -18.31
N PHE A 10 -19.77 29.56 -17.48
CA PHE A 10 -19.24 29.68 -16.13
C PHE A 10 -19.66 28.48 -15.25
N TYR A 11 -20.97 28.11 -15.25
CA TYR A 11 -21.43 26.94 -14.50
C TYR A 11 -20.86 25.64 -15.00
N THR A 12 -20.69 25.46 -16.31
CA THR A 12 -20.02 24.28 -16.88
C THR A 12 -18.58 24.18 -16.38
N LEU A 13 -17.84 25.27 -16.42
CA LEU A 13 -16.45 25.31 -16.00
C LEU A 13 -16.31 25.02 -14.50
N LEU A 14 -17.16 25.61 -13.68
CA LEU A 14 -17.20 25.35 -12.23
C LEU A 14 -17.54 23.89 -11.91
N SER A 15 -18.53 23.31 -12.60
CA SER A 15 -18.93 21.91 -12.40
C SER A 15 -17.81 20.94 -12.82
N VAL A 16 -17.12 21.19 -13.95
CA VAL A 16 -15.98 20.38 -14.38
C VAL A 16 -14.84 20.47 -13.36
N LEU A 17 -14.53 21.67 -12.87
CA LEU A 17 -13.49 21.85 -11.84
C LEU A 17 -13.82 21.07 -10.56
N THR A 18 -15.07 21.16 -10.08
CA THR A 18 -15.53 20.42 -8.91
C THR A 18 -15.41 18.90 -9.11
N THR A 19 -15.79 18.41 -10.29
CA THR A 19 -15.68 16.99 -10.63
C THR A 19 -14.23 16.52 -10.60
N ILE A 20 -13.30 17.31 -11.15
CA ILE A 20 -11.86 17.00 -11.13
C ILE A 20 -11.35 16.89 -9.68
N ILE A 21 -11.73 17.85 -8.82
CA ILE A 21 -11.32 17.85 -7.41
C ILE A 21 -11.81 16.59 -6.69
N ILE A 22 -13.11 16.24 -6.86
CA ILE A 22 -13.70 15.05 -6.23
C ILE A 22 -12.96 13.78 -6.67
N ILE A 23 -12.74 13.62 -7.98
CA ILE A 23 -12.05 12.45 -8.54
C ILE A 23 -10.58 12.38 -8.06
N ALA A 24 -9.89 13.53 -8.00
CA ALA A 24 -8.52 13.58 -7.48
C ALA A 24 -8.45 13.15 -6.00
N VAL A 25 -9.36 13.63 -5.17
CA VAL A 25 -9.46 13.23 -3.76
C VAL A 25 -9.73 11.73 -3.65
N PHE A 26 -10.69 11.21 -4.39
CA PHE A 26 -11.01 9.78 -4.42
C PHE A 26 -9.79 8.93 -4.83
N TYR A 27 -9.06 9.32 -5.87
CA TYR A 27 -7.85 8.65 -6.32
C TYR A 27 -6.77 8.61 -5.24
N LEU A 28 -6.53 9.75 -4.56
CA LEU A 28 -5.55 9.84 -3.48
C LEU A 28 -5.90 8.92 -2.31
N PHE A 29 -7.17 8.91 -1.87
CA PHE A 29 -7.64 8.01 -0.81
C PHE A 29 -7.50 6.54 -1.19
N SER A 30 -7.90 6.18 -2.42
CA SER A 30 -7.81 4.80 -2.91
C SER A 30 -6.36 4.31 -2.96
N THR A 31 -5.43 5.15 -3.43
CA THR A 31 -4.01 4.79 -3.48
C THR A 31 -3.38 4.63 -2.10
N GLN A 32 -3.78 5.46 -1.13
CA GLN A 32 -3.35 5.32 0.26
C GLN A 32 -3.89 4.03 0.89
N PHE A 33 -5.16 3.72 0.65
CA PHE A 33 -5.79 2.49 1.14
C PHE A 33 -5.10 1.23 0.61
N ILE A 34 -4.82 1.18 -0.70
CA ILE A 34 -4.09 0.07 -1.34
C ILE A 34 -2.73 -0.13 -0.69
N ASN A 35 -1.97 0.95 -0.45
CA ASN A 35 -0.67 0.85 0.18
C ASN A 35 -0.75 0.37 1.64
N LYS A 36 -1.74 0.84 2.41
CA LYS A 36 -1.97 0.39 3.79
C LYS A 36 -2.34 -1.10 3.86
N LEU A 37 -3.21 -1.54 2.96
CA LEU A 37 -3.62 -2.94 2.87
C LEU A 37 -2.43 -3.83 2.54
N TYR A 38 -1.62 -3.45 1.56
CA TYR A 38 -0.41 -4.19 1.20
C TYR A 38 0.60 -4.25 2.35
N ALA A 39 0.79 -3.14 3.05
CA ALA A 39 1.65 -3.08 4.23
C ALA A 39 1.15 -3.99 5.37
N SER A 40 -0.18 -4.18 5.54
CA SER A 40 -0.70 -5.12 6.52
C SER A 40 -0.41 -6.57 6.13
N TYR A 41 -0.53 -6.92 4.86
CA TYR A 41 -0.15 -8.26 4.37
C TYR A 41 1.33 -8.57 4.62
N LEU A 42 2.22 -7.61 4.41
CA LEU A 42 3.64 -7.80 4.70
C LEU A 42 3.91 -8.01 6.20
N ARG A 43 3.20 -7.30 7.08
CA ARG A 43 3.32 -7.49 8.53
C ARG A 43 2.83 -8.87 8.96
N GLU A 44 1.71 -9.32 8.43
CA GLU A 44 1.18 -10.67 8.69
C GLU A 44 2.11 -11.75 8.15
N LYS A 45 2.68 -11.54 6.95
CA LYS A 45 3.69 -12.45 6.37
C LYS A 45 4.93 -12.53 7.26
N ALA A 46 5.39 -11.42 7.85
CA ALA A 46 6.53 -11.43 8.76
C ALA A 46 6.28 -12.31 9.99
N TYR A 47 5.08 -12.28 10.56
CA TYR A 47 4.70 -13.19 11.64
C TYR A 47 4.68 -14.64 11.19
N LEU A 48 4.05 -14.94 10.06
CA LEU A 48 4.01 -16.29 9.52
C LEU A 48 5.40 -16.85 9.24
N THR A 49 6.31 -16.00 8.74
CA THR A 49 7.70 -16.38 8.51
C THR A 49 8.40 -16.70 9.82
N ALA A 50 8.19 -15.90 10.87
CA ALA A 50 8.74 -16.16 12.20
C ALA A 50 8.21 -17.49 12.74
N GLN A 51 6.91 -17.69 12.82
CA GLN A 51 6.28 -18.91 13.31
C GLN A 51 6.77 -20.16 12.55
N LYS A 52 6.87 -20.08 11.24
CA LYS A 52 7.40 -21.20 10.44
C LYS A 52 8.79 -21.64 10.85
N HIS A 53 9.64 -20.69 11.23
CA HIS A 53 11.05 -20.99 11.52
C HIS A 53 11.26 -21.46 12.96
N TRP A 54 10.53 -20.89 13.92
CA TRP A 54 10.79 -21.06 15.36
C TRP A 54 9.67 -21.77 16.13
N GLU A 55 8.42 -21.79 15.64
CA GLU A 55 7.28 -22.46 16.31
C GLU A 55 6.77 -23.68 15.52
N LYS A 56 7.65 -24.44 14.90
CA LYS A 56 7.25 -25.59 14.04
C LYS A 56 6.42 -26.67 14.76
N ASP A 57 6.60 -26.82 16.03
CA ASP A 57 5.97 -27.83 16.87
C ASP A 57 4.58 -27.41 17.37
N GLU A 58 4.27 -26.12 17.31
CA GLU A 58 3.00 -25.56 17.83
C GLU A 58 1.97 -25.31 16.74
N VAL A 59 2.38 -25.23 15.48
CA VAL A 59 1.50 -24.87 14.35
C VAL A 59 1.07 -26.10 13.57
N ASP A 60 -0.24 -26.28 13.40
CA ASP A 60 -0.78 -27.31 12.51
C ASP A 60 -0.34 -27.08 11.06
N GLU A 61 0.46 -28.01 10.53
CA GLU A 61 1.12 -27.87 9.24
C GLU A 61 0.12 -27.66 8.07
N GLN A 62 -1.08 -28.27 8.14
CA GLN A 62 -2.09 -28.13 7.07
C GLN A 62 -2.68 -26.72 7.04
N SER A 63 -3.04 -26.20 8.20
CA SER A 63 -3.54 -24.82 8.35
C SER A 63 -2.49 -23.82 7.92
N TYR A 64 -1.23 -24.05 8.29
CA TYR A 64 -0.11 -23.21 7.91
C TYR A 64 0.09 -23.16 6.38
N GLN A 65 0.09 -24.31 5.69
CA GLN A 65 0.26 -24.37 4.24
C GLN A 65 -0.83 -23.62 3.47
N ILE A 66 -2.08 -23.68 3.95
CA ILE A 66 -3.20 -22.94 3.35
C ILE A 66 -2.97 -21.43 3.46
N ILE A 67 -2.59 -20.97 4.65
CA ILE A 67 -2.34 -19.56 4.92
C ILE A 67 -1.11 -19.08 4.13
N GLN A 68 -0.03 -19.84 4.13
CA GLN A 68 1.19 -19.53 3.38
C GLN A 68 0.89 -19.35 1.89
N ARG A 69 0.16 -20.28 1.28
CA ARG A 69 -0.22 -20.17 -0.14
C ARG A 69 -0.97 -18.88 -0.45
N LYS A 70 -1.90 -18.50 0.41
CA LYS A 70 -2.60 -17.20 0.28
C LYS A 70 -1.65 -16.01 0.25
N TYR A 71 -0.65 -15.98 1.15
CA TYR A 71 0.33 -14.87 1.17
C TYR A 71 1.32 -14.93 0.03
N ASP A 72 1.69 -16.11 -0.45
CA ASP A 72 2.56 -16.27 -1.62
C ASP A 72 1.84 -15.78 -2.89
N GLU A 73 0.52 -15.97 -2.99
CA GLU A 73 -0.29 -15.39 -4.07
C GLU A 73 -0.45 -13.86 -3.95
N LEU A 74 -0.63 -13.33 -2.74
CA LEU A 74 -0.78 -11.88 -2.51
C LEU A 74 0.54 -11.11 -2.61
N LEU A 75 1.66 -11.77 -2.34
CA LEU A 75 3.01 -11.21 -2.27
C LEU A 75 3.97 -12.03 -3.13
N PRO A 76 3.78 -12.09 -4.46
CA PRO A 76 4.47 -13.06 -5.34
C PRO A 76 5.99 -12.88 -5.40
N GLU A 77 6.52 -11.73 -5.02
CA GLU A 77 7.96 -11.42 -5.03
C GLU A 77 8.48 -11.11 -3.61
N ALA A 78 7.86 -11.71 -2.58
CA ALA A 78 8.29 -11.46 -1.22
C ALA A 78 9.69 -12.02 -0.96
N HIS A 79 10.58 -11.15 -0.50
CA HIS A 79 11.94 -11.50 -0.06
C HIS A 79 11.99 -11.48 1.47
N GLU A 80 12.35 -12.61 2.06
CA GLU A 80 12.40 -12.80 3.50
C GLU A 80 13.86 -12.80 3.96
N ILE A 81 14.18 -12.05 4.99
CA ILE A 81 15.50 -12.00 5.63
C ILE A 81 15.31 -12.31 7.11
N LEU A 82 15.98 -13.35 7.56
CA LEU A 82 15.96 -13.83 8.93
C LEU A 82 17.32 -13.53 9.57
N LEU A 83 17.31 -12.82 10.70
CA LEU A 83 18.53 -12.43 11.41
C LEU A 83 18.45 -12.92 12.84
N ASN A 84 19.54 -13.55 13.32
CA ASN A 84 19.69 -13.90 14.72
C ASN A 84 20.45 -12.78 15.45
N MET A 85 19.89 -12.30 16.55
CA MET A 85 20.44 -11.21 17.35
C MET A 85 21.77 -11.57 18.04
N ASP A 86 22.15 -12.84 18.11
CA ASP A 86 23.44 -13.28 18.65
C ASP A 86 24.64 -12.74 17.85
N SER A 87 24.43 -12.46 16.56
CA SER A 87 25.42 -11.91 15.64
C SER A 87 25.21 -10.39 15.42
N LEU A 88 25.36 -9.58 16.45
CA LEU A 88 25.06 -8.14 16.42
C LEU A 88 25.73 -7.36 15.29
N SER A 89 26.94 -7.70 14.86
CA SER A 89 27.63 -7.03 13.75
C SER A 89 26.94 -7.26 12.42
N GLU A 90 26.60 -8.50 12.10
CA GLU A 90 25.92 -8.89 10.87
C GLU A 90 24.48 -8.32 10.81
N VAL A 91 23.79 -8.36 11.95
CA VAL A 91 22.47 -7.74 12.12
C VAL A 91 22.52 -6.25 11.79
N ARG A 92 23.46 -5.51 12.40
CA ARG A 92 23.61 -4.07 12.16
C ARG A 92 23.91 -3.73 10.71
N ASP A 93 24.81 -4.46 10.07
CA ASP A 93 25.16 -4.22 8.67
C ASP A 93 23.96 -4.45 7.75
N THR A 94 23.20 -5.51 8.01
CA THR A 94 21.97 -5.79 7.25
C THR A 94 20.90 -4.73 7.53
N LEU A 95 20.66 -4.36 8.79
CA LEU A 95 19.66 -3.35 9.13
C LEU A 95 20.03 -1.97 8.57
N ASN A 96 21.31 -1.57 8.58
CA ASN A 96 21.78 -0.31 7.99
C ASN A 96 21.45 -0.19 6.50
N LYS A 97 21.36 -1.31 5.79
CA LYS A 97 21.01 -1.32 4.37
C LYS A 97 19.53 -1.01 4.11
N TYR A 98 18.64 -1.43 5.00
CA TYR A 98 17.20 -1.41 4.75
C TYR A 98 16.42 -0.41 5.62
N LEU A 99 16.91 -0.12 6.83
CA LEU A 99 16.20 0.64 7.84
C LEU A 99 16.95 1.91 8.25
N THR A 100 16.19 2.94 8.62
CA THR A 100 16.72 4.14 9.23
C THR A 100 17.22 3.86 10.66
N GLN A 101 18.12 4.70 11.19
CA GLN A 101 18.63 4.55 12.57
C GLN A 101 17.51 4.50 13.61
N HIS A 102 16.45 5.30 13.45
CA HIS A 102 15.30 5.28 14.35
C HIS A 102 14.55 3.94 14.32
N GLN A 103 14.33 3.39 13.12
CA GLN A 103 13.68 2.10 12.94
C GLN A 103 14.52 0.94 13.50
N GLN A 104 15.84 1.01 13.34
CA GLN A 104 16.76 0.03 13.95
C GLN A 104 16.72 0.08 15.47
N ALA A 105 16.71 1.29 16.06
CA ALA A 105 16.61 1.46 17.50
C ALA A 105 15.31 0.85 18.05
N LEU A 106 14.19 1.00 17.35
CA LEU A 106 12.92 0.37 17.72
C LEU A 106 12.98 -1.17 17.70
N LEU A 107 13.64 -1.76 16.70
CA LEU A 107 13.81 -3.22 16.64
C LEU A 107 14.74 -3.75 17.73
N ILE A 108 15.87 -3.09 17.93
CA ILE A 108 16.89 -3.55 18.88
C ILE A 108 16.45 -3.36 20.34
N ALA A 109 15.62 -2.35 20.62
CA ALA A 109 15.06 -2.14 21.94
C ALA A 109 14.16 -3.30 22.39
N GLY A 110 13.61 -4.08 21.46
CA GLY A 110 12.83 -5.28 21.75
C GLY A 110 11.55 -5.06 22.53
N GLU A 111 11.09 -3.80 22.67
CA GLU A 111 9.97 -3.45 23.52
C GLU A 111 8.61 -3.82 22.92
N ASP A 112 8.52 -3.91 21.58
CA ASP A 112 7.26 -4.21 20.91
C ASP A 112 7.45 -5.32 19.86
N SER A 113 6.87 -6.49 20.13
CA SER A 113 6.69 -7.57 19.12
C SER A 113 5.70 -7.18 18.01
N ILE A 114 5.46 -5.88 17.80
CA ILE A 114 4.53 -5.38 16.79
C ILE A 114 5.31 -5.07 15.52
N PRO A 115 4.99 -5.75 14.40
CA PRO A 115 5.68 -5.48 13.15
C PRO A 115 5.35 -4.09 12.65
N PHE A 116 6.35 -3.34 12.23
CA PHE A 116 6.14 -2.04 11.59
C PHE A 116 6.50 -2.09 10.10
N SER A 117 5.93 -1.17 9.34
CA SER A 117 6.17 -1.08 7.90
C SER A 117 7.27 -0.07 7.61
N PHE A 118 8.09 -0.38 6.62
CA PHE A 118 9.12 0.52 6.10
C PHE A 118 9.11 0.54 4.57
N LYS A 119 9.86 1.46 3.98
CA LYS A 119 10.02 1.55 2.53
C LYS A 119 11.49 1.50 2.18
N TYR A 120 11.85 0.64 1.25
CA TYR A 120 13.18 0.54 0.69
C TYR A 120 13.11 0.60 -0.84
N LYS A 121 13.65 1.67 -1.42
CA LYS A 121 13.54 1.97 -2.86
C LYS A 121 12.09 1.96 -3.33
N ASP A 122 11.75 1.03 -4.23
CA ASP A 122 10.41 0.81 -4.79
C ASP A 122 9.63 -0.32 -4.10
N GLN A 123 10.21 -0.91 -3.05
CA GLN A 123 9.59 -1.98 -2.26
C GLN A 123 8.99 -1.45 -0.96
N LEU A 124 7.91 -2.05 -0.53
CA LEU A 124 7.38 -1.94 0.82
C LEU A 124 7.90 -3.12 1.64
N GLY A 125 8.17 -2.89 2.89
CA GLY A 125 8.65 -3.92 3.81
C GLY A 125 7.92 -3.88 5.15
N ALA A 126 8.00 -4.98 5.86
CA ALA A 126 7.67 -5.11 7.27
C ALA A 126 8.88 -5.64 8.03
N ALA A 127 9.11 -5.11 9.22
CA ALA A 127 10.14 -5.55 10.14
C ALA A 127 9.48 -6.00 11.44
N LEU A 128 9.87 -7.15 11.93
CA LEU A 128 9.37 -7.76 13.15
C LEU A 128 10.56 -8.16 14.04
N TYR A 129 10.54 -7.77 15.31
CA TYR A 129 11.34 -8.39 16.35
C TYR A 129 10.55 -9.55 16.94
N TYR A 130 11.15 -10.72 17.00
CA TYR A 130 10.53 -11.95 17.44
C TYR A 130 11.39 -12.62 18.53
N PRO A 131 11.00 -12.49 19.81
CA PRO A 131 11.61 -13.23 20.90
C PRO A 131 11.04 -14.64 20.94
N ASP A 132 11.89 -15.64 21.04
CA ASP A 132 11.54 -17.04 21.19
C ASP A 132 12.40 -17.71 22.27
N ASN A 133 12.02 -18.93 22.68
CA ASN A 133 12.79 -19.74 23.66
C ASN A 133 14.21 -20.06 23.16
N GLU A 134 14.44 -20.08 21.87
CA GLU A 134 15.72 -20.35 21.22
C GLU A 134 16.58 -19.10 21.04
N GLY A 135 16.05 -17.90 21.27
CA GLY A 135 16.78 -16.64 21.13
C GLY A 135 15.92 -15.46 20.67
N ASN A 136 16.61 -14.40 20.26
CA ASN A 136 15.96 -13.20 19.75
C ASN A 136 16.23 -13.06 18.25
N PHE A 137 15.17 -12.85 17.47
CA PHE A 137 15.25 -12.85 16.04
C PHE A 137 14.64 -11.58 15.43
N ILE A 138 15.10 -11.22 14.24
CA ILE A 138 14.51 -10.16 13.44
C ILE A 138 14.10 -10.75 12.09
N VAL A 139 12.87 -10.48 11.70
CA VAL A 139 12.32 -10.86 10.40
C VAL A 139 12.07 -9.60 9.58
N LEU A 140 12.67 -9.52 8.41
CA LEU A 140 12.37 -8.50 7.42
C LEU A 140 11.69 -9.19 6.23
N VAL A 141 10.51 -8.71 5.85
CA VAL A 141 9.82 -9.15 4.64
C VAL A 141 9.64 -7.95 3.73
N MET A 142 10.06 -8.05 2.49
CA MET A 142 9.97 -6.98 1.51
C MET A 142 9.37 -7.50 0.21
N SER A 143 8.52 -6.71 -0.41
CA SER A 143 7.96 -7.03 -1.71
C SER A 143 7.62 -5.77 -2.49
N ARG A 144 7.58 -5.89 -3.82
CA ARG A 144 7.07 -4.87 -4.72
C ARG A 144 5.56 -5.02 -4.84
N ASN A 145 4.82 -3.93 -4.62
CA ASN A 145 3.36 -3.94 -4.73
C ASN A 145 2.93 -3.91 -6.22
N VAL A 146 3.14 -5.03 -6.91
CA VAL A 146 2.83 -5.17 -8.35
C VAL A 146 1.33 -5.02 -8.59
N TYR A 147 0.50 -5.76 -7.85
CA TYR A 147 -0.96 -5.66 -7.97
C TYR A 147 -1.49 -4.28 -7.61
N GLY A 148 -0.94 -3.66 -6.56
CA GLY A 148 -1.33 -2.31 -6.21
C GLY A 148 -0.91 -1.28 -7.26
N ALA A 149 0.19 -1.47 -7.99
CA ALA A 149 0.58 -0.63 -9.10
C ALA A 149 -0.41 -0.75 -10.26
N GLU A 150 -0.78 -1.97 -10.64
CA GLU A 150 -1.78 -2.26 -11.68
C GLU A 150 -3.15 -1.67 -11.34
N ILE A 151 -3.64 -1.87 -10.12
CA ILE A 151 -4.90 -1.27 -9.65
C ILE A 151 -4.87 0.25 -9.73
N LYS A 152 -3.75 0.90 -9.35
CA LYS A 152 -3.61 2.36 -9.42
C LYS A 152 -3.62 2.86 -10.87
N GLU A 153 -3.02 2.13 -11.79
CA GLU A 153 -3.06 2.45 -13.22
C GLU A 153 -4.50 2.38 -13.76
N HIS A 154 -5.23 1.32 -13.45
CA HIS A 154 -6.64 1.20 -13.84
C HIS A 154 -7.51 2.28 -13.20
N LEU A 155 -7.29 2.62 -11.92
CA LEU A 155 -7.97 3.73 -11.26
C LEU A 155 -7.68 5.08 -11.93
N LEU A 156 -6.43 5.30 -12.37
CA LEU A 156 -6.06 6.52 -13.08
C LEU A 156 -6.79 6.61 -14.42
N LEU A 157 -6.79 5.54 -15.22
CA LEU A 157 -7.49 5.49 -16.50
C LEU A 157 -8.99 5.70 -16.33
N LEU A 158 -9.61 5.05 -15.35
CA LEU A 158 -11.02 5.24 -15.02
C LEU A 158 -11.31 6.68 -14.60
N SER A 159 -10.44 7.29 -13.81
CA SER A 159 -10.55 8.68 -13.38
C SER A 159 -10.53 9.65 -14.56
N ILE A 160 -9.60 9.46 -15.50
CA ILE A 160 -9.51 10.27 -16.73
C ILE A 160 -10.79 10.10 -17.56
N PHE A 161 -11.25 8.86 -17.74
CA PHE A 161 -12.50 8.59 -18.47
C PHE A 161 -13.70 9.28 -17.84
N LEU A 162 -13.85 9.21 -16.52
CA LEU A 162 -14.96 9.86 -15.80
C LEU A 162 -14.93 11.39 -15.93
N VAL A 163 -13.74 12.01 -15.88
CA VAL A 163 -13.59 13.46 -16.10
C VAL A 163 -14.02 13.83 -17.52
N LEU A 164 -13.57 13.13 -18.52
CA LEU A 164 -13.92 13.39 -19.92
C LEU A 164 -15.43 13.20 -20.17
N PHE A 165 -15.97 12.09 -19.70
CA PHE A 165 -17.39 11.76 -19.87
C PHE A 165 -18.29 12.77 -19.15
N SER A 166 -18.00 13.12 -17.90
CA SER A 166 -18.77 14.13 -17.17
C SER A 166 -18.68 15.51 -17.82
N SER A 167 -17.49 15.88 -18.32
CA SER A 167 -17.30 17.18 -19.02
C SER A 167 -18.16 17.26 -20.27
N ILE A 168 -18.24 16.18 -21.07
CA ILE A 168 -19.10 16.12 -22.26
C ILE A 168 -20.57 16.23 -21.88
N LEU A 169 -21.02 15.49 -20.86
CA LEU A 169 -22.40 15.55 -20.38
C LEU A 169 -22.79 16.95 -19.90
N ILE A 170 -21.95 17.57 -19.08
CA ILE A 170 -22.18 18.92 -18.55
C ILE A 170 -22.27 19.93 -19.71
N TYR A 171 -21.37 19.81 -20.71
CA TYR A 171 -21.39 20.66 -21.90
C TYR A 171 -22.68 20.49 -22.70
N LEU A 172 -23.13 19.26 -22.95
CA LEU A 172 -24.35 18.97 -23.70
C LEU A 172 -25.58 19.52 -22.97
N VAL A 173 -25.69 19.29 -21.67
CA VAL A 173 -26.75 19.83 -20.82
C VAL A 173 -26.74 21.36 -20.86
N GLY A 174 -25.60 21.99 -20.69
CA GLY A 174 -25.44 23.44 -20.76
C GLY A 174 -25.86 24.02 -22.11
N LYS A 175 -25.55 23.34 -23.22
CA LYS A 175 -25.94 23.74 -24.57
C LYS A 175 -27.46 23.67 -24.79
N ILE A 176 -28.11 22.62 -24.29
CA ILE A 176 -29.55 22.42 -24.41
C ILE A 176 -30.31 23.55 -23.65
N TYR A 177 -29.87 23.82 -22.41
CA TYR A 177 -30.53 24.88 -21.60
C TYR A 177 -30.24 26.29 -22.12
N SER A 178 -29.02 26.57 -22.61
CA SER A 178 -28.66 27.87 -23.18
C SER A 178 -29.37 28.16 -24.51
N GLY A 179 -29.77 27.11 -25.26
CA GLY A 179 -30.54 27.28 -26.50
C GLY A 179 -32.01 27.53 -26.34
N ARG A 180 -32.54 27.39 -25.11
CA ARG A 180 -33.96 27.66 -24.78
C ARG A 180 -34.20 29.02 -24.15
N ILE A 181 -33.14 29.79 -23.86
CA ILE A 181 -33.19 31.19 -23.39
C ILE A 181 -32.72 32.12 -24.54
#